data_ccd2a5b0a9f2ebfd7fb856115796fa04
#
_entry.id   ccd2a5b0a9f2ebfd7fb856115796fa04
#
_cell.length_a   1.000
_cell.length_b   1.000
_cell.length_c   1.000
_cell.angle_alpha   90.00
_cell.angle_beta   90.00
_cell.angle_gamma   90.00
#
_symmetry.space_group_name_H-M   'P 1'
#
loop_
_entity.id
_entity.type
_entity.pdbx_description
1 polymer ?
#
loop_
_entity_poly.entity_id
_entity_poly.type
_entity_poly.pdbx_seq_one_letter_code
_entity_poly.pdbx_strand_id
1 'polypeptide(L)'
;MKFRSHRRDCQRGNALVFSMLGLVIGGIVLALGIGYYQSSQANAQVQGTISEISAIIGGAQQNYGQYGYNGLTTAIAVGSRVIPDTRADAGGATATNSYSGAITLVDNSAATPSTARLSYANVPAAQCTQLINGAQSLARRVSIGGTDVKPLDGAIDIVKVNTQCTSAANVAIDFVFGRT
;
A
#
# COMPACT_ATOMS: atom_id res chain seq x y z
N MET A 1 -66.86 35.41 -28.14
CA MET A 1 -66.02 34.21 -28.25
C MET A 1 -65.14 34.11 -27.01
N LYS A 2 -65.39 33.14 -26.10
CA LYS A 2 -64.63 32.97 -24.87
C LYS A 2 -63.71 31.76 -25.06
N PHE A 3 -62.40 31.99 -25.25
CA PHE A 3 -61.40 30.95 -25.26
C PHE A 3 -61.04 30.53 -23.82
N ARG A 4 -61.34 29.27 -23.45
CA ARG A 4 -61.03 28.65 -22.18
C ARG A 4 -59.53 28.33 -22.12
N SER A 5 -58.81 29.00 -21.26
CA SER A 5 -57.49 28.65 -20.82
C SER A 5 -57.58 27.58 -19.72
N HIS A 6 -57.62 26.30 -20.09
CA HIS A 6 -57.63 25.19 -19.14
C HIS A 6 -56.65 24.11 -19.54
N ARG A 7 -55.31 24.37 -19.43
CA ARG A 7 -54.29 23.30 -19.56
C ARG A 7 -52.91 23.65 -18.94
N ARG A 8 -52.87 24.35 -17.82
CA ARG A 8 -51.56 24.60 -17.19
C ARG A 8 -51.31 23.95 -15.83
N ASP A 9 -52.31 23.39 -15.17
CA ASP A 9 -52.16 22.88 -13.80
C ASP A 9 -51.69 21.43 -13.70
N CYS A 10 -51.87 20.60 -14.75
CA CYS A 10 -51.38 19.22 -14.76
C CYS A 10 -49.85 19.08 -15.00
N GLN A 11 -49.16 20.10 -15.51
CA GLN A 11 -47.74 20.01 -15.80
C GLN A 11 -46.85 20.28 -14.58
N ARG A 12 -47.30 20.98 -13.55
CA ARG A 12 -46.52 21.31 -12.36
C ARG A 12 -46.27 20.13 -11.45
N GLY A 13 -47.21 19.18 -11.34
CA GLY A 13 -47.04 17.96 -10.55
C GLY A 13 -46.01 16.99 -11.13
N ASN A 14 -45.99 16.86 -12.47
CA ASN A 14 -45.04 15.98 -13.14
C ASN A 14 -43.59 16.48 -13.04
N ALA A 15 -43.38 17.79 -13.12
CA ALA A 15 -42.04 18.38 -13.00
C ALA A 15 -41.39 18.11 -11.62
N LEU A 16 -42.18 18.17 -10.53
CA LEU A 16 -41.71 17.85 -9.19
C LEU A 16 -41.34 16.37 -9.02
N VAL A 17 -42.12 15.46 -9.59
CA VAL A 17 -41.84 14.02 -9.54
C VAL A 17 -40.55 13.70 -10.33
N PHE A 18 -40.37 14.27 -11.52
CA PHE A 18 -39.18 14.09 -12.32
C PHE A 18 -37.92 14.69 -11.65
N SER A 19 -38.04 15.84 -10.98
CA SER A 19 -36.91 16.42 -10.25
C SER A 19 -36.51 15.59 -9.03
N MET A 20 -37.48 15.04 -8.26
CA MET A 20 -37.19 14.13 -7.17
C MET A 20 -36.54 12.82 -7.66
N LEU A 21 -37.06 12.25 -8.75
CA LEU A 21 -36.49 11.04 -9.35
C LEU A 21 -35.06 11.29 -9.84
N GLY A 22 -34.78 12.42 -10.46
CA GLY A 22 -33.46 12.82 -10.91
C GLY A 22 -32.47 13.00 -9.76
N LEU A 23 -32.90 13.57 -8.63
CA LEU A 23 -32.07 13.70 -7.42
C LEU A 23 -31.71 12.34 -6.81
N VAL A 24 -32.68 11.41 -6.74
CA VAL A 24 -32.43 10.07 -6.20
C VAL A 24 -31.45 9.30 -7.09
N ILE A 25 -31.67 9.28 -8.40
CA ILE A 25 -30.78 8.60 -9.34
C ILE A 25 -29.38 9.24 -9.33
N GLY A 26 -29.31 10.58 -9.34
CA GLY A 26 -28.04 11.31 -9.24
C GLY A 26 -27.28 11.01 -7.95
N GLY A 27 -27.97 10.92 -6.82
CA GLY A 27 -27.39 10.55 -5.52
C GLY A 27 -26.81 9.13 -5.51
N ILE A 28 -27.52 8.15 -6.10
CA ILE A 28 -27.02 6.77 -6.21
C ILE A 28 -25.78 6.69 -7.09
N VAL A 29 -25.77 7.36 -8.23
CA VAL A 29 -24.63 7.37 -9.16
C VAL A 29 -23.38 8.00 -8.51
N LEU A 30 -23.57 9.11 -7.77
CA LEU A 30 -22.46 9.74 -7.04
C LEU A 30 -21.93 8.82 -5.93
N ALA A 31 -22.80 8.17 -5.16
CA ALA A 31 -22.37 7.26 -4.09
C ALA A 31 -21.55 6.07 -4.63
N LEU A 32 -21.99 5.47 -5.74
CA LEU A 32 -21.26 4.39 -6.41
C LEU A 32 -19.92 4.90 -7.01
N GLY A 33 -19.91 6.10 -7.59
CA GLY A 33 -18.71 6.73 -8.14
C GLY A 33 -17.63 6.98 -7.10
N ILE A 34 -17.99 7.45 -5.90
CA ILE A 34 -17.04 7.69 -4.80
C ILE A 34 -16.42 6.37 -4.33
N GLY A 35 -17.20 5.31 -4.15
CA GLY A 35 -16.69 4.00 -3.74
C GLY A 35 -15.71 3.40 -4.75
N TYR A 36 -16.01 3.50 -6.04
CA TYR A 36 -15.10 3.05 -7.10
C TYR A 36 -13.79 3.86 -7.13
N TYR A 37 -13.89 5.18 -6.95
CA TYR A 37 -12.72 6.06 -6.92
C TYR A 37 -11.78 5.72 -5.74
N GLN A 38 -12.32 5.51 -4.54
CA GLN A 38 -11.54 5.12 -3.35
C GLN A 38 -10.82 3.78 -3.56
N SER A 39 -11.49 2.78 -4.12
CA SER A 39 -10.89 1.48 -4.43
C SER A 39 -9.76 1.60 -5.45
N SER A 40 -9.94 2.42 -6.48
CA SER A 40 -8.93 2.68 -7.50
C SER A 40 -7.68 3.36 -6.92
N GLN A 41 -7.85 4.34 -6.03
CA GLN A 41 -6.75 5.01 -5.34
C GLN A 41 -5.97 4.04 -4.43
N ALA A 42 -6.66 3.18 -3.67
CA ALA A 42 -6.04 2.18 -2.83
C ALA A 42 -5.17 1.21 -3.65
N ASN A 43 -5.68 0.72 -4.78
CA ASN A 43 -4.93 -0.16 -5.68
C ASN A 43 -3.72 0.54 -6.29
N ALA A 44 -3.84 1.80 -6.72
CA ALA A 44 -2.72 2.58 -7.24
C ALA A 44 -1.63 2.80 -6.18
N GLN A 45 -2.02 3.04 -4.92
CA GLN A 45 -1.10 3.18 -3.80
C GLN A 45 -0.32 1.88 -3.53
N VAL A 46 -1.00 0.73 -3.54
CA VAL A 46 -0.35 -0.58 -3.38
C VAL A 46 0.65 -0.85 -4.50
N GLN A 47 0.28 -0.60 -5.76
CA GLN A 47 1.19 -0.79 -6.90
C GLN A 47 2.42 0.14 -6.81
N GLY A 48 2.21 1.40 -6.42
CA GLY A 48 3.29 2.34 -6.16
C GLY A 48 4.24 1.85 -5.05
N THR A 49 3.68 1.30 -3.97
CA THR A 49 4.46 0.75 -2.85
C THR A 49 5.23 -0.51 -3.25
N ILE A 50 4.66 -1.42 -4.06
CA ILE A 50 5.37 -2.59 -4.59
C ILE A 50 6.55 -2.15 -5.45
N SER A 51 6.36 -1.16 -6.33
CA SER A 51 7.43 -0.61 -7.16
C SER A 51 8.53 0.03 -6.30
N GLU A 52 8.16 0.75 -5.24
CA GLU A 52 9.09 1.35 -4.29
C GLU A 52 9.91 0.29 -3.54
N ILE A 53 9.26 -0.76 -3.01
CA ILE A 53 9.93 -1.90 -2.37
C ILE A 53 10.91 -2.56 -3.33
N SER A 54 10.51 -2.80 -4.57
CA SER A 54 11.36 -3.39 -5.62
C SER A 54 12.58 -2.52 -5.90
N ALA A 55 12.41 -1.20 -6.00
CA ALA A 55 13.49 -0.26 -6.24
C ALA A 55 14.48 -0.22 -5.05
N ILE A 56 13.98 -0.20 -3.81
CA ILE A 56 14.82 -0.20 -2.60
C ILE A 56 15.60 -1.51 -2.49
N ILE A 57 14.95 -2.66 -2.66
CA ILE A 57 15.62 -3.97 -2.60
C ILE A 57 16.66 -4.09 -3.72
N GLY A 58 16.30 -3.73 -4.95
CA GLY A 58 17.22 -3.75 -6.10
C GLY A 58 18.43 -2.82 -5.91
N GLY A 59 18.19 -1.59 -5.45
CA GLY A 59 19.23 -0.63 -5.13
C GLY A 59 20.15 -1.11 -4.00
N ALA A 60 19.59 -1.71 -2.94
CA ALA A 60 20.38 -2.28 -1.85
C ALA A 60 21.22 -3.47 -2.32
N GLN A 61 20.69 -4.35 -3.15
CA GLN A 61 21.42 -5.48 -3.71
C GLN A 61 22.56 -5.02 -4.64
N GLN A 62 22.30 -3.99 -5.45
CA GLN A 62 23.31 -3.44 -6.35
C GLN A 62 24.47 -2.79 -5.59
N ASN A 63 24.17 -1.98 -4.56
CA ASN A 63 25.15 -1.21 -3.83
C ASN A 63 25.92 -2.04 -2.77
N TYR A 64 25.23 -2.97 -2.10
CA TYR A 64 25.78 -3.69 -0.95
C TYR A 64 25.87 -5.20 -1.14
N GLY A 65 25.15 -5.78 -2.11
CA GLY A 65 25.04 -7.22 -2.28
C GLY A 65 26.36 -7.94 -2.55
N GLN A 66 27.38 -7.25 -3.07
CA GLN A 66 28.72 -7.85 -3.32
C GLN A 66 29.57 -7.92 -2.05
N TYR A 67 29.41 -6.95 -1.16
CA TYR A 67 30.24 -6.80 0.05
C TYR A 67 29.56 -7.34 1.31
N GLY A 68 28.30 -7.76 1.19
CA GLY A 68 27.43 -8.05 2.34
C GLY A 68 26.77 -6.78 2.88
N TYR A 69 25.80 -6.96 3.77
CA TYR A 69 24.98 -5.86 4.30
C TYR A 69 25.46 -5.40 5.69
N ASN A 70 26.66 -5.81 6.10
CA ASN A 70 27.19 -5.51 7.43
C ASN A 70 27.22 -4.00 7.69
N GLY A 71 26.60 -3.59 8.81
CA GLY A 71 26.55 -2.19 9.21
C GLY A 71 25.55 -1.34 8.41
N LEU A 72 24.73 -1.94 7.53
CA LEU A 72 23.69 -1.21 6.81
C LEU A 72 22.65 -0.66 7.80
N THR A 73 22.40 0.64 7.70
CA THR A 73 21.41 1.36 8.47
C THR A 73 20.52 2.18 7.55
N THR A 74 19.34 2.57 8.03
CA THR A 74 18.42 3.42 7.26
C THR A 74 19.08 4.75 6.85
N ALA A 75 19.88 5.36 7.73
CA ALA A 75 20.60 6.59 7.43
C ALA A 75 21.62 6.41 6.28
N ILE A 76 22.33 5.29 6.25
CA ILE A 76 23.26 4.95 5.14
C ILE A 76 22.47 4.74 3.84
N ALA A 77 21.32 4.05 3.91
CA ALA A 77 20.47 3.78 2.75
C ALA A 77 19.86 5.07 2.16
N VAL A 78 19.50 6.02 3.00
CA VAL A 78 19.07 7.36 2.57
C VAL A 78 20.24 8.14 1.95
N GLY A 79 21.37 8.19 2.63
CA GLY A 79 22.57 8.91 2.14
C GLY A 79 23.11 8.39 0.81
N SER A 80 22.95 7.08 0.54
CA SER A 80 23.31 6.43 -0.74
C SER A 80 22.18 6.43 -1.78
N ARG A 81 21.06 7.08 -1.49
CA ARG A 81 19.86 7.16 -2.36
C ARG A 81 19.25 5.81 -2.74
N VAL A 82 19.51 4.78 -1.96
CA VAL A 82 18.78 3.50 -2.04
C VAL A 82 17.32 3.70 -1.63
N ILE A 83 17.10 4.48 -0.56
CA ILE A 83 15.79 5.01 -0.21
C ILE A 83 15.68 6.40 -0.88
N PRO A 84 14.62 6.67 -1.68
CA PRO A 84 14.46 7.93 -2.39
C PRO A 84 14.39 9.14 -1.44
N ASP A 85 15.00 10.26 -1.83
CA ASP A 85 14.99 11.51 -1.05
C ASP A 85 13.56 12.01 -0.75
N THR A 86 12.59 11.68 -1.60
CA THR A 86 11.16 12.02 -1.40
C THR A 86 10.53 11.31 -0.21
N ARG A 87 11.18 10.27 0.31
CA ARG A 87 10.75 9.51 1.50
C ARG A 87 11.58 9.81 2.73
N ALA A 88 12.73 10.43 2.54
CA ALA A 88 13.65 10.79 3.63
C ALA A 88 13.14 12.02 4.37
N ASP A 89 13.32 12.02 5.69
CA ASP A 89 13.10 13.21 6.51
C ASP A 89 14.21 14.25 6.27
N ALA A 90 13.94 15.49 6.64
CA ALA A 90 14.86 16.61 6.46
C ALA A 90 16.26 16.38 7.09
N GLY A 91 16.37 15.46 8.06
CA GLY A 91 17.65 15.06 8.69
C GLY A 91 18.37 13.90 7.99
N GLY A 92 17.76 13.27 6.97
CA GLY A 92 18.34 12.14 6.23
C GLY A 92 18.59 10.87 7.04
N ALA A 93 18.08 10.78 8.27
CA ALA A 93 18.30 9.64 9.17
C ALA A 93 17.13 8.63 9.16
N THR A 94 15.94 9.09 8.84
CA THR A 94 14.70 8.30 8.83
C THR A 94 13.97 8.45 7.51
N ALA A 95 13.07 7.52 7.22
CA ALA A 95 12.28 7.55 6.01
C ALA A 95 10.85 7.11 6.31
N THR A 96 9.88 7.66 5.55
CA THR A 96 8.46 7.46 5.75
C THR A 96 7.81 6.92 4.47
N ASN A 97 6.99 5.87 4.58
CA ASN A 97 6.28 5.26 3.47
C ASN A 97 4.98 6.02 3.12
N SER A 98 4.29 5.59 2.06
CA SER A 98 3.02 6.18 1.61
C SER A 98 1.86 6.00 2.59
N TYR A 99 2.04 5.19 3.64
CA TYR A 99 1.07 4.96 4.73
C TYR A 99 1.41 5.75 6.00
N SER A 100 2.33 6.71 5.92
CA SER A 100 2.85 7.47 7.06
C SER A 100 3.50 6.60 8.13
N GLY A 101 3.97 5.41 7.76
CA GLY A 101 4.75 4.52 8.61
C GLY A 101 6.24 4.63 8.31
N ALA A 102 7.08 4.20 9.25
CA ALA A 102 8.53 4.19 9.05
C ALA A 102 8.94 3.17 7.98
N ILE A 103 9.91 3.55 7.15
CA ILE A 103 10.71 2.62 6.34
C ILE A 103 12.02 2.43 7.08
N THR A 104 12.37 1.18 7.39
CA THR A 104 13.68 0.87 7.95
C THR A 104 14.39 -0.16 7.09
N LEU A 105 15.65 0.12 6.74
CA LEU A 105 16.51 -0.80 6.02
C LEU A 105 17.76 -1.03 6.85
N VAL A 106 17.94 -2.25 7.31
CA VAL A 106 18.99 -2.60 8.26
C VAL A 106 19.68 -3.92 7.90
N ASP A 107 20.91 -4.06 8.37
CA ASP A 107 21.63 -5.32 8.36
C ASP A 107 20.85 -6.41 9.13
N ASN A 108 20.74 -7.58 8.55
CA ASN A 108 20.13 -8.76 9.16
C ASN A 108 21.12 -9.95 9.25
N SER A 109 22.40 -9.71 9.03
CA SER A 109 23.43 -10.76 8.95
C SER A 109 23.59 -11.56 10.24
N ALA A 110 23.22 -10.98 11.39
CA ALA A 110 23.20 -11.70 12.66
C ALA A 110 22.14 -12.83 12.72
N ALA A 111 21.01 -12.63 12.06
CA ALA A 111 19.93 -13.64 12.01
C ALA A 111 20.05 -14.55 10.78
N THR A 112 20.51 -13.99 9.63
CA THR A 112 20.72 -14.73 8.38
C THR A 112 21.91 -14.11 7.64
N PRO A 113 23.02 -14.84 7.47
CA PRO A 113 24.22 -14.31 6.85
C PRO A 113 23.95 -13.68 5.47
N SER A 114 24.65 -12.58 5.19
CA SER A 114 24.58 -11.84 3.93
C SER A 114 23.16 -11.40 3.53
N THR A 115 22.32 -11.06 4.52
CA THR A 115 20.97 -10.56 4.27
C THR A 115 20.74 -9.19 4.91
N ALA A 116 19.81 -8.43 4.32
CA ALA A 116 19.25 -7.22 4.88
C ALA A 116 17.75 -7.37 5.12
N ARG A 117 17.21 -6.56 6.02
CA ARG A 117 15.78 -6.49 6.32
C ARG A 117 15.25 -5.10 5.98
N LEU A 118 14.24 -5.08 5.13
CA LEU A 118 13.44 -3.91 4.83
C LEU A 118 12.12 -4.02 5.58
N SER A 119 11.81 -3.08 6.45
CA SER A 119 10.56 -3.02 7.21
C SER A 119 9.70 -1.86 6.74
N TYR A 120 8.42 -2.15 6.51
CA TYR A 120 7.37 -1.19 6.22
C TYR A 120 6.35 -1.20 7.35
N ALA A 121 6.32 -0.13 8.14
CA ALA A 121 5.36 0.03 9.22
C ALA A 121 4.04 0.65 8.74
N ASN A 122 2.99 0.53 9.54
CA ASN A 122 1.69 1.18 9.39
C ASN A 122 0.93 0.84 8.09
N VAL A 123 1.14 -0.37 7.54
CA VAL A 123 0.42 -0.83 6.35
C VAL A 123 -1.03 -1.18 6.72
N PRO A 124 -2.07 -0.58 6.08
CA PRO A 124 -3.45 -0.90 6.36
C PRO A 124 -3.79 -2.37 6.09
N ALA A 125 -4.58 -2.98 6.98
CA ALA A 125 -5.02 -4.38 6.87
C ALA A 125 -5.63 -4.70 5.49
N ALA A 126 -6.45 -3.80 4.96
CA ALA A 126 -7.10 -3.96 3.65
C ALA A 126 -6.13 -4.06 2.47
N GLN A 127 -4.92 -3.51 2.58
CA GLN A 127 -3.91 -3.47 1.52
C GLN A 127 -2.78 -4.49 1.76
N CYS A 128 -2.66 -5.02 2.97
CA CYS A 128 -1.59 -5.90 3.41
C CYS A 128 -1.44 -7.15 2.53
N THR A 129 -2.53 -7.88 2.30
CA THR A 129 -2.51 -9.12 1.50
C THR A 129 -2.07 -8.85 0.04
N GLN A 130 -2.57 -7.77 -0.56
CA GLN A 130 -2.22 -7.41 -1.94
C GLN A 130 -0.75 -6.99 -2.04
N LEU A 131 -0.25 -6.24 -1.07
CA LEU A 131 1.15 -5.82 -1.00
C LEU A 131 2.09 -7.03 -0.90
N ILE A 132 1.78 -7.98 -0.01
CA ILE A 132 2.58 -9.19 0.17
C ILE A 132 2.58 -10.05 -1.09
N ASN A 133 1.42 -10.26 -1.71
CA ASN A 133 1.31 -11.04 -2.94
C ASN A 133 2.14 -10.43 -4.08
N GLY A 134 2.21 -9.11 -4.17
CA GLY A 134 3.02 -8.43 -5.19
C GLY A 134 4.52 -8.41 -4.89
N ALA A 135 4.91 -8.35 -3.60
CA ALA A 135 6.31 -8.17 -3.20
C ALA A 135 7.01 -9.46 -2.73
N GLN A 136 6.29 -10.57 -2.51
CA GLN A 136 6.85 -11.81 -1.94
C GLN A 136 8.00 -12.42 -2.74
N SER A 137 8.03 -12.23 -4.06
CA SER A 137 9.10 -12.73 -4.92
C SER A 137 10.43 -12.01 -4.77
N LEU A 138 10.40 -10.79 -4.21
CA LEU A 138 11.58 -9.95 -3.99
C LEU A 138 12.33 -10.33 -2.71
N ALA A 139 11.69 -11.08 -1.81
CA ALA A 139 12.22 -11.43 -0.51
C ALA A 139 12.36 -12.94 -0.33
N ARG A 140 13.42 -13.34 0.37
CA ARG A 140 13.65 -14.74 0.77
C ARG A 140 12.76 -15.14 1.95
N ARG A 141 12.48 -14.20 2.86
CA ARG A 141 11.56 -14.36 3.99
C ARG A 141 10.65 -13.14 4.08
N VAL A 142 9.39 -13.36 4.43
CA VAL A 142 8.43 -12.28 4.73
C VAL A 142 7.80 -12.57 6.08
N SER A 143 7.75 -11.56 6.95
CA SER A 143 7.05 -11.63 8.24
C SER A 143 6.11 -10.45 8.40
N ILE A 144 5.02 -10.65 9.15
CA ILE A 144 4.02 -9.65 9.50
C ILE A 144 3.93 -9.60 11.01
N GLY A 145 4.16 -8.43 11.61
CA GLY A 145 4.13 -8.30 13.08
C GLY A 145 5.08 -9.26 13.80
N GLY A 146 6.21 -9.63 13.16
CA GLY A 146 7.18 -10.60 13.68
C GLY A 146 6.84 -12.07 13.42
N THR A 147 5.69 -12.40 12.81
CA THR A 147 5.32 -13.79 12.47
C THR A 147 5.70 -14.09 11.02
N ASP A 148 6.45 -15.16 10.79
CA ASP A 148 6.86 -15.58 9.45
C ASP A 148 5.66 -16.12 8.66
N VAL A 149 5.28 -15.43 7.59
CA VAL A 149 4.24 -15.84 6.62
C VAL A 149 4.85 -16.48 5.36
N LYS A 150 6.10 -16.17 5.08
CA LYS A 150 6.95 -16.84 4.12
C LYS A 150 8.26 -17.19 4.84
N PRO A 151 8.53 -18.45 5.16
CA PRO A 151 9.80 -18.85 5.75
C PRO A 151 10.95 -18.64 4.77
N LEU A 152 12.18 -18.65 5.27
CA LEU A 152 13.37 -18.44 4.46
C LEU A 152 13.42 -19.44 3.30
N ASP A 153 13.43 -18.90 2.08
CA ASP A 153 13.44 -19.66 0.82
C ASP A 153 12.26 -20.64 0.63
N GLY A 154 11.23 -20.52 1.46
CA GLY A 154 10.02 -21.35 1.41
C GLY A 154 8.86 -20.70 0.64
N ALA A 155 7.77 -21.46 0.53
CA ALA A 155 6.52 -20.97 -0.03
C ALA A 155 5.77 -20.08 0.97
N ILE A 156 4.96 -19.18 0.45
CA ILE A 156 4.09 -18.34 1.26
C ILE A 156 2.92 -19.16 1.82
N ASP A 157 2.57 -18.89 3.08
CA ASP A 157 1.40 -19.45 3.76
C ASP A 157 0.25 -18.44 3.71
N ILE A 158 -0.68 -18.63 2.79
CA ILE A 158 -1.80 -17.71 2.55
C ILE A 158 -2.73 -17.61 3.78
N VAL A 159 -2.87 -18.69 4.55
CA VAL A 159 -3.70 -18.68 5.77
C VAL A 159 -3.08 -17.78 6.82
N LYS A 160 -1.77 -17.90 7.03
CA LYS A 160 -1.03 -17.01 7.93
C LYS A 160 -1.05 -15.55 7.46
N VAL A 161 -0.87 -15.31 6.15
CA VAL A 161 -0.98 -13.95 5.59
C VAL A 161 -2.32 -13.35 5.96
N ASN A 162 -3.42 -14.04 5.66
CA ASN A 162 -4.75 -13.52 5.96
C ASN A 162 -4.95 -13.26 7.47
N THR A 163 -4.54 -14.21 8.32
CA THR A 163 -4.65 -14.08 9.78
C THR A 163 -3.83 -12.89 10.30
N GLN A 164 -2.58 -12.74 9.85
CA GLN A 164 -1.72 -11.68 10.33
C GLN A 164 -2.10 -10.30 9.77
N CYS A 165 -2.53 -10.21 8.51
CA CYS A 165 -3.02 -8.96 7.92
C CYS A 165 -4.29 -8.44 8.60
N THR A 166 -5.13 -9.33 9.18
CA THR A 166 -6.36 -8.93 9.88
C THR A 166 -6.19 -8.82 11.39
N SER A 167 -4.99 -9.06 11.92
CA SER A 167 -4.72 -9.04 13.37
C SER A 167 -4.82 -7.64 14.01
N ALA A 168 -4.60 -6.59 13.20
CA ALA A 168 -4.68 -5.19 13.61
C ALA A 168 -5.14 -4.31 12.45
N ALA A 169 -5.58 -3.07 12.73
CA ALA A 169 -5.97 -2.10 11.70
C ALA A 169 -4.80 -1.75 10.76
N ASN A 170 -3.59 -1.67 11.31
CA ASN A 170 -2.34 -1.46 10.57
C ASN A 170 -1.31 -2.47 11.07
N VAL A 171 -0.49 -2.97 10.17
CA VAL A 171 0.55 -3.96 10.45
C VAL A 171 1.92 -3.49 9.98
N ALA A 172 2.98 -4.07 10.54
CA ALA A 172 4.33 -3.94 10.04
C ALA A 172 4.70 -5.18 9.22
N ILE A 173 5.30 -4.97 8.05
CA ILE A 173 5.73 -6.05 7.16
C ILE A 173 7.25 -5.96 6.99
N ASP A 174 7.92 -7.07 7.23
CA ASP A 174 9.37 -7.20 7.07
C ASP A 174 9.69 -8.09 5.86
N PHE A 175 10.57 -7.61 5.01
CA PHE A 175 11.11 -8.32 3.86
C PHE A 175 12.61 -8.58 4.09
N VAL A 176 13.00 -9.84 4.23
CA VAL A 176 14.41 -10.22 4.32
C VAL A 176 14.88 -10.66 2.94
N PHE A 177 15.93 -10.03 2.45
CA PHE A 177 16.50 -10.28 1.12
C PHE A 177 18.03 -10.34 1.19
N GLY A 178 18.66 -10.85 0.16
CA GLY A 178 20.12 -10.97 0.08
C GLY A 178 20.53 -12.19 -0.74
N ARG A 179 21.82 -12.54 -0.65
CA ARG A 179 22.36 -13.70 -1.37
C ARG A 179 22.04 -15.00 -0.64
N THR A 180 21.94 -16.06 -1.43
CA THR A 180 21.96 -17.47 -0.97
C THR A 180 23.36 -17.88 -0.66
#